data_571dd62610348c678a83d11e8300d2bc
#
_entry.id   571dd62610348c678a83d11e8300d2bc
#
_cell.length_a   1.000
_cell.length_b   1.000
_cell.length_c   1.000
_cell.angle_alpha   90.00
_cell.angle_beta   90.00
_cell.angle_gamma   90.00
#
_symmetry.space_group_name_H-M   'P 1'
#
loop_
_entity.id
_entity.type
_entity.pdbx_description
1 polymer ?
#
loop_
_entity_poly.entity_id
_entity_poly.type
_entity_poly.pdbx_seq_one_letter_code
_entity_poly.pdbx_strand_id
1 'polypeptide(L)'
;QAAKIFGEILPQIFKQCSEAGIPTKIIQQCLPDQKEELSSFYKSLEIEYELFNFSKNIIEFFPKVNLAITRSGSSVLAELTNANIPFISIPLPSSVDNHQLKNATFYKNKKFSFLVEEKDLKDKLFSLLKEIYVNISKLDEIIANQRQYSDKHVYKNIDKVLDRILNEKN
;
A
#
# COMPACT_ATOMS: atom_id res chain seq x y z
N GLN A 1 13.84 4.16 -0.33
CA GLN A 1 14.36 4.02 -1.69
C GLN A 1 13.26 3.49 -2.59
N ALA A 2 13.03 4.12 -3.74
CA ALA A 2 12.05 3.66 -4.71
C ALA A 2 12.37 2.22 -5.13
N ALA A 3 11.33 1.38 -5.21
CA ALA A 3 11.53 0.01 -5.65
C ALA A 3 11.61 -0.03 -7.18
N LYS A 4 12.79 -0.33 -7.71
CA LYS A 4 13.04 -0.44 -9.16
C LYS A 4 11.98 -1.29 -9.87
N ILE A 5 11.61 -2.42 -9.26
CA ILE A 5 10.61 -3.35 -9.78
C ILE A 5 9.23 -2.69 -10.02
N PHE A 6 8.87 -1.68 -9.26
CA PHE A 6 7.59 -0.97 -9.46
C PHE A 6 7.61 -0.14 -10.75
N GLY A 7 8.75 0.50 -11.06
CA GLY A 7 8.91 1.19 -12.34
C GLY A 7 8.93 0.25 -13.54
N GLU A 8 9.33 -1.01 -13.35
CA GLU A 8 9.42 -2.02 -14.42
C GLU A 8 8.09 -2.75 -14.67
N ILE A 9 7.31 -3.04 -13.61
CA ILE A 9 6.11 -3.89 -13.73
C ILE A 9 4.81 -3.08 -13.74
N LEU A 10 4.66 -2.08 -12.86
CA LEU A 10 3.39 -1.37 -12.71
C LEU A 10 2.90 -0.68 -14.00
N PRO A 11 3.76 -0.11 -14.86
CA PRO A 11 3.29 0.51 -16.11
C PRO A 11 2.46 -0.44 -16.97
N GLN A 12 2.90 -1.69 -17.12
CA GLN A 12 2.17 -2.69 -17.91
C GLN A 12 0.84 -3.09 -17.26
N ILE A 13 0.79 -3.14 -15.93
CA ILE A 13 -0.46 -3.39 -15.19
C ILE A 13 -1.44 -2.24 -15.39
N PHE A 14 -0.97 -0.98 -15.30
CA PHE A 14 -1.83 0.18 -15.52
C PHE A 14 -2.28 0.33 -16.98
N LYS A 15 -1.46 -0.12 -17.95
CA LYS A 15 -1.90 -0.26 -19.33
C LYS A 15 -3.08 -1.24 -19.44
N GLN A 16 -3.00 -2.41 -18.82
CA GLN A 16 -4.10 -3.37 -18.79
C GLN A 16 -5.36 -2.77 -18.12
N CYS A 17 -5.19 -1.97 -17.06
CA CYS A 17 -6.30 -1.25 -16.44
C CYS A 17 -6.97 -0.27 -17.41
N SER A 18 -6.18 0.53 -18.12
CA SER A 18 -6.66 1.48 -19.14
C SER A 18 -7.41 0.74 -20.26
N GLU A 19 -6.83 -0.32 -20.81
CA GLU A 19 -7.45 -1.16 -21.86
C GLU A 19 -8.76 -1.83 -21.38
N ALA A 20 -8.87 -2.11 -20.10
CA ALA A 20 -10.09 -2.65 -19.48
C ALA A 20 -11.12 -1.57 -19.07
N GLY A 21 -10.88 -0.30 -19.38
CA GLY A 21 -11.76 0.82 -19.04
C GLY A 21 -11.79 1.14 -17.54
N ILE A 22 -10.75 0.76 -16.78
CA ILE A 22 -10.63 1.08 -15.36
C ILE A 22 -9.99 2.48 -15.24
N PRO A 23 -10.73 3.51 -14.78
CA PRO A 23 -10.19 4.85 -14.65
C PRO A 23 -9.08 4.86 -13.59
N THR A 24 -7.91 5.37 -13.98
CA THR A 24 -6.72 5.30 -13.15
C THR A 24 -6.02 6.66 -13.12
N LYS A 25 -5.69 7.14 -11.92
CA LYS A 25 -4.77 8.26 -11.69
C LYS A 25 -3.61 7.75 -10.86
N ILE A 26 -2.39 8.08 -11.24
CA ILE A 26 -1.18 7.50 -10.67
C ILE A 26 -0.36 8.57 -9.96
N ILE A 27 -0.01 8.31 -8.70
CA ILE A 27 1.03 9.04 -7.97
C ILE A 27 2.12 8.02 -7.64
N GLN A 28 3.27 8.12 -8.29
CA GLN A 28 4.28 7.08 -8.21
C GLN A 28 5.66 7.61 -7.86
N GLN A 29 6.27 7.00 -6.86
CA GLN A 29 7.69 7.16 -6.62
C GLN A 29 8.48 6.33 -7.64
N CYS A 30 9.46 6.95 -8.28
CA CYS A 30 10.35 6.28 -9.25
C CYS A 30 11.80 6.66 -9.03
N LEU A 31 12.72 5.87 -9.57
CA LEU A 31 14.13 6.24 -9.64
C LEU A 31 14.33 7.37 -10.66
N PRO A 32 15.38 8.21 -10.49
CA PRO A 32 15.65 9.32 -11.42
C PRO A 32 15.77 8.87 -12.89
N ASP A 33 16.42 7.75 -13.13
CA ASP A 33 16.64 7.15 -14.44
C ASP A 33 15.37 6.56 -15.08
N GLN A 34 14.34 6.24 -14.30
CA GLN A 34 13.07 5.72 -14.79
C GLN A 34 12.06 6.83 -15.14
N LYS A 35 12.27 8.07 -14.67
CA LYS A 35 11.25 9.12 -14.68
C LYS A 35 10.80 9.50 -16.09
N GLU A 36 11.73 9.66 -17.02
CA GLU A 36 11.43 10.08 -18.39
C GLU A 36 10.66 9.02 -19.16
N GLU A 37 11.09 7.75 -19.05
CA GLU A 37 10.42 6.61 -19.66
C GLU A 37 8.99 6.44 -19.12
N LEU A 38 8.81 6.46 -17.80
CA LEU A 38 7.49 6.37 -17.16
C LEU A 38 6.56 7.51 -17.56
N SER A 39 7.09 8.74 -17.61
CA SER A 39 6.33 9.92 -18.05
C SER A 39 5.81 9.76 -19.47
N SER A 40 6.70 9.36 -20.40
CA SER A 40 6.35 9.13 -21.79
C SER A 40 5.31 8.02 -21.94
N PHE A 41 5.49 6.94 -21.17
CA PHE A 41 4.59 5.79 -21.19
C PHE A 41 3.18 6.15 -20.70
N TYR A 42 3.04 6.78 -19.53
CA TYR A 42 1.71 7.16 -19.00
C TYR A 42 1.02 8.22 -19.86
N LYS A 43 1.79 9.15 -20.41
CA LYS A 43 1.27 10.14 -21.35
C LYS A 43 0.71 9.49 -22.63
N SER A 44 1.37 8.46 -23.16
CA SER A 44 0.89 7.73 -24.35
C SER A 44 -0.42 6.96 -24.11
N LEU A 45 -0.74 6.67 -22.85
CA LEU A 45 -1.97 6.01 -22.43
C LEU A 45 -3.06 6.99 -21.98
N GLU A 46 -2.79 8.30 -22.05
CA GLU A 46 -3.68 9.36 -21.54
C GLU A 46 -4.02 9.20 -20.04
N ILE A 47 -3.16 8.53 -19.27
CA ILE A 47 -3.32 8.36 -17.83
C ILE A 47 -2.82 9.63 -17.13
N GLU A 48 -3.63 10.19 -16.21
CA GLU A 48 -3.19 11.26 -15.33
C GLU A 48 -2.17 10.73 -14.32
N TYR A 49 -0.99 11.37 -14.23
CA TYR A 49 0.07 10.90 -13.34
C TYR A 49 0.85 12.04 -12.67
N GLU A 50 1.41 11.73 -11.51
CA GLU A 50 2.40 12.53 -10.78
C GLU A 50 3.59 11.63 -10.42
N LEU A 51 4.80 11.94 -10.94
CA LEU A 51 6.02 11.17 -10.68
C LEU A 51 6.97 11.97 -9.80
N PHE A 52 7.48 11.34 -8.74
CA PHE A 52 8.46 11.94 -7.84
C PHE A 52 9.58 10.96 -7.49
N ASN A 53 10.80 11.48 -7.24
CA ASN A 53 11.94 10.64 -6.87
C ASN A 53 11.98 10.40 -5.36
N PHE A 54 11.74 11.46 -4.59
CA PHE A 54 11.73 11.42 -3.14
C PHE A 54 10.76 12.47 -2.60
N SER A 55 10.00 12.11 -1.58
CA SER A 55 9.25 13.06 -0.76
C SER A 55 9.70 12.96 0.69
N LYS A 56 9.94 14.09 1.33
CA LYS A 56 10.18 14.18 2.78
C LYS A 56 8.90 13.92 3.57
N ASN A 57 7.75 14.10 2.94
CA ASN A 57 6.44 14.01 3.57
C ASN A 57 5.46 13.26 2.65
N ILE A 58 5.52 11.94 2.67
CA ILE A 58 4.61 11.08 1.88
C ILE A 58 3.13 11.29 2.24
N ILE A 59 2.86 11.79 3.44
CA ILE A 59 1.50 12.01 3.95
C ILE A 59 0.74 13.05 3.11
N GLU A 60 1.44 13.95 2.41
CA GLU A 60 0.81 14.93 1.50
C GLU A 60 0.04 14.30 0.34
N PHE A 61 0.38 13.07 -0.02
CA PHE A 61 -0.31 12.32 -1.06
C PHE A 61 -1.55 11.58 -0.56
N PHE A 62 -1.65 11.34 0.74
CA PHE A 62 -2.73 10.51 1.31
C PHE A 62 -4.14 11.00 0.99
N PRO A 63 -4.45 12.32 1.02
CA PRO A 63 -5.78 12.81 0.64
C PRO A 63 -6.12 12.64 -0.84
N LYS A 64 -5.12 12.33 -1.68
CA LYS A 64 -5.27 12.24 -3.13
C LYS A 64 -5.43 10.80 -3.63
N VAL A 65 -5.33 9.79 -2.75
CA VAL A 65 -5.28 8.38 -3.14
C VAL A 65 -6.39 7.56 -2.47
N ASN A 66 -6.91 6.60 -3.21
CA ASN A 66 -7.93 5.66 -2.73
C ASN A 66 -7.34 4.28 -2.40
N LEU A 67 -6.20 3.95 -2.98
CA LEU A 67 -5.52 2.68 -2.82
C LEU A 67 -4.01 2.90 -2.96
N ALA A 68 -3.21 2.34 -2.06
CA ALA A 68 -1.76 2.38 -2.16
C ALA A 68 -1.20 1.00 -2.57
N ILE A 69 -0.14 1.00 -3.37
CA ILE A 69 0.66 -0.19 -3.68
C ILE A 69 2.06 0.06 -3.11
N THR A 70 2.52 -0.78 -2.19
CA THR A 70 3.74 -0.48 -1.44
C THR A 70 4.50 -1.72 -1.01
N ARG A 71 5.80 -1.55 -0.70
CA ARG A 71 6.57 -2.52 0.07
C ARG A 71 6.02 -2.65 1.48
N SER A 72 6.31 -3.77 2.14
CA SER A 72 5.73 -4.11 3.44
C SER A 72 6.63 -3.70 4.61
N GLY A 73 7.22 -2.50 4.54
CA GLY A 73 7.93 -1.89 5.67
C GLY A 73 6.96 -1.54 6.79
N SER A 74 7.35 -1.79 8.05
CA SER A 74 6.48 -1.58 9.22
C SER A 74 5.95 -0.15 9.32
N SER A 75 6.79 0.86 9.11
CA SER A 75 6.41 2.27 9.22
C SER A 75 5.33 2.65 8.21
N VAL A 76 5.56 2.36 6.92
CA VAL A 76 4.61 2.75 5.86
C VAL A 76 3.27 2.02 6.02
N LEU A 77 3.27 0.74 6.44
CA LEU A 77 2.01 0.02 6.67
C LEU A 77 1.23 0.59 7.86
N ALA A 78 1.92 0.99 8.93
CA ALA A 78 1.31 1.65 10.08
C ALA A 78 0.75 3.04 9.69
N GLU A 79 1.49 3.83 8.94
CA GLU A 79 1.05 5.15 8.44
C GLU A 79 -0.22 5.05 7.58
N LEU A 80 -0.24 4.11 6.61
CA LEU A 80 -1.41 3.89 5.75
C LEU A 80 -2.62 3.41 6.55
N THR A 81 -2.41 2.51 7.53
CA THR A 81 -3.48 2.01 8.40
C THR A 81 -4.07 3.13 9.25
N ASN A 82 -3.21 3.97 9.85
CA ASN A 82 -3.65 5.11 10.67
C ASN A 82 -4.38 6.18 9.85
N ALA A 83 -3.99 6.32 8.58
CA ALA A 83 -4.66 7.22 7.64
C ALA A 83 -5.95 6.63 7.03
N ASN A 84 -6.29 5.38 7.34
CA ASN A 84 -7.41 4.62 6.76
C ASN A 84 -7.33 4.51 5.23
N ILE A 85 -6.14 4.30 4.71
CA ILE A 85 -5.91 4.09 3.28
C ILE A 85 -5.75 2.59 3.01
N PRO A 86 -6.64 1.99 2.23
CA PRO A 86 -6.47 0.62 1.77
C PRO A 86 -5.17 0.45 0.99
N PHE A 87 -4.51 -0.69 1.12
CA PHE A 87 -3.28 -0.92 0.40
C PHE A 87 -3.07 -2.37 -0.03
N ILE A 88 -2.26 -2.53 -1.08
CA ILE A 88 -1.73 -3.80 -1.55
C ILE A 88 -0.28 -3.87 -1.10
N SER A 89 0.02 -4.79 -0.20
CA SER A 89 1.36 -5.08 0.30
C SER A 89 2.12 -5.96 -0.66
N ILE A 90 3.32 -5.52 -1.04
CA ILE A 90 4.23 -6.29 -1.89
C ILE A 90 5.54 -6.48 -1.12
N PRO A 91 5.67 -7.58 -0.37
CA PRO A 91 6.86 -7.80 0.44
C PRO A 91 8.11 -7.95 -0.42
N LEU A 92 9.23 -7.39 0.05
CA LEU A 92 10.54 -7.58 -0.57
C LEU A 92 11.04 -8.99 -0.28
N PRO A 93 11.30 -9.83 -1.31
CA PRO A 93 11.70 -11.24 -1.10
C PRO A 93 13.03 -11.39 -0.35
N SER A 94 13.95 -10.43 -0.54
CA SER A 94 15.28 -10.42 0.10
C SER A 94 15.29 -9.73 1.46
N SER A 95 14.12 -9.50 2.09
CA SER A 95 14.09 -8.89 3.41
C SER A 95 14.64 -9.83 4.47
N VAL A 96 15.49 -9.30 5.38
CA VAL A 96 16.08 -10.06 6.47
C VAL A 96 14.98 -10.79 7.26
N ASP A 97 15.19 -12.08 7.58
CA ASP A 97 14.22 -12.91 8.31
C ASP A 97 12.78 -12.89 7.77
N ASN A 98 12.61 -12.58 6.48
CA ASN A 98 11.29 -12.42 5.83
C ASN A 98 10.37 -11.43 6.57
N HIS A 99 10.93 -10.42 7.26
CA HIS A 99 10.14 -9.50 8.08
C HIS A 99 9.05 -8.79 7.27
N GLN A 100 9.31 -8.45 5.98
CA GLN A 100 8.30 -7.81 5.15
C GLN A 100 7.13 -8.75 4.83
N LEU A 101 7.39 -10.04 4.58
CA LEU A 101 6.33 -11.02 4.38
C LEU A 101 5.51 -11.23 5.65
N LYS A 102 6.17 -11.29 6.82
CA LYS A 102 5.48 -11.38 8.12
C LYS A 102 4.58 -10.17 8.37
N ASN A 103 5.07 -8.96 8.10
CA ASN A 103 4.27 -7.73 8.19
C ASN A 103 3.06 -7.80 7.26
N ALA A 104 3.26 -8.06 5.96
CA ALA A 104 2.19 -8.14 4.98
C ALA A 104 1.11 -9.18 5.37
N THR A 105 1.54 -10.33 5.86
CA THR A 105 0.65 -11.40 6.34
C THR A 105 -0.17 -10.96 7.56
N PHE A 106 0.46 -10.25 8.51
CA PHE A 106 -0.24 -9.71 9.67
C PHE A 106 -1.36 -8.75 9.25
N TYR A 107 -1.08 -7.77 8.39
CA TYR A 107 -2.07 -6.80 7.95
C TYR A 107 -3.17 -7.45 7.10
N LYS A 108 -2.83 -8.41 6.23
CA LYS A 108 -3.82 -9.20 5.47
C LYS A 108 -4.76 -9.97 6.40
N ASN A 109 -4.22 -10.67 7.41
CA ASN A 109 -5.02 -11.46 8.35
C ASN A 109 -5.94 -10.59 9.22
N LYS A 110 -5.57 -9.35 9.47
CA LYS A 110 -6.42 -8.33 10.12
C LYS A 110 -7.45 -7.70 9.16
N LYS A 111 -7.43 -8.08 7.87
CA LYS A 111 -8.25 -7.48 6.82
C LYS A 111 -8.01 -5.97 6.65
N PHE A 112 -6.78 -5.52 6.83
CA PHE A 112 -6.37 -4.13 6.65
C PHE A 112 -5.79 -3.86 5.28
N SER A 113 -5.47 -4.92 4.53
CA SER A 113 -4.81 -4.83 3.23
C SER A 113 -5.00 -6.09 2.39
N PHE A 114 -4.64 -5.96 1.12
CA PHE A 114 -4.35 -7.09 0.25
C PHE A 114 -2.85 -7.42 0.31
N LEU A 115 -2.49 -8.65 -0.12
CA LEU A 115 -1.11 -9.10 -0.24
C LEU A 115 -0.92 -9.76 -1.60
N VAL A 116 0.10 -9.30 -2.33
CA VAL A 116 0.58 -9.92 -3.57
C VAL A 116 2.09 -10.10 -3.43
N GLU A 117 2.60 -11.31 -3.56
CA GLU A 117 4.04 -11.53 -3.55
C GLU A 117 4.68 -11.01 -4.85
N GLU A 118 5.94 -10.56 -4.79
CA GLU A 118 6.62 -9.97 -5.93
C GLU A 118 6.66 -10.89 -7.16
N LYS A 119 6.85 -12.20 -6.95
CA LYS A 119 6.85 -13.21 -8.02
C LYS A 119 5.51 -13.30 -8.76
N ASP A 120 4.43 -12.93 -8.09
CA ASP A 120 3.05 -13.05 -8.60
C ASP A 120 2.51 -11.71 -9.17
N LEU A 121 3.30 -10.64 -9.13
CA LEU A 121 2.84 -9.30 -9.54
C LEU A 121 2.24 -9.27 -10.95
N LYS A 122 2.95 -9.85 -11.93
CA LYS A 122 2.52 -9.84 -13.33
C LYS A 122 1.19 -10.58 -13.54
N ASP A 123 0.98 -11.64 -12.80
CA ASP A 123 -0.15 -12.53 -13.01
C ASP A 123 -1.37 -12.16 -12.17
N LYS A 124 -1.15 -11.61 -10.97
CA LYS A 124 -2.24 -11.41 -9.99
C LYS A 124 -2.65 -9.96 -9.78
N LEU A 125 -1.75 -8.98 -10.00
CA LEU A 125 -2.03 -7.60 -9.61
C LEU A 125 -3.15 -6.99 -10.46
N PHE A 126 -3.14 -7.17 -11.77
CA PHE A 126 -4.21 -6.68 -12.64
C PHE A 126 -5.57 -7.28 -12.27
N SER A 127 -5.62 -8.61 -12.07
CA SER A 127 -6.86 -9.29 -11.68
C SER A 127 -7.40 -8.77 -10.35
N LEU A 128 -6.53 -8.52 -9.37
CA LEU A 128 -6.90 -7.93 -8.08
C LEU A 128 -7.43 -6.49 -8.24
N LEU A 129 -6.77 -5.65 -9.03
CA LEU A 129 -7.23 -4.28 -9.28
C LEU A 129 -8.59 -4.26 -9.98
N LYS A 130 -8.80 -5.14 -10.96
CA LYS A 130 -10.09 -5.31 -11.64
C LYS A 130 -11.18 -5.78 -10.68
N GLU A 131 -10.88 -6.74 -9.81
CA GLU A 131 -11.79 -7.22 -8.77
C GLU A 131 -12.20 -6.11 -7.80
N ILE A 132 -11.23 -5.30 -7.35
CA ILE A 132 -11.48 -4.14 -6.49
C ILE A 132 -12.36 -3.11 -7.20
N TYR A 133 -12.09 -2.82 -8.49
CA TYR A 133 -12.87 -1.87 -9.26
C TYR A 133 -14.33 -2.31 -9.42
N VAL A 134 -14.55 -3.58 -9.74
CA VAL A 134 -15.91 -4.14 -9.87
C VAL A 134 -16.64 -4.20 -8.53
N ASN A 135 -15.90 -4.39 -7.44
CA ASN A 135 -16.45 -4.48 -6.09
C ASN A 135 -15.73 -3.53 -5.12
N ILE A 136 -16.07 -2.24 -5.24
CA ILE A 136 -15.45 -1.17 -4.45
C ILE A 136 -15.70 -1.32 -2.95
N SER A 137 -16.77 -2.03 -2.54
CA SER A 137 -17.09 -2.28 -1.13
C SER A 137 -15.98 -3.05 -0.38
N LYS A 138 -15.08 -3.73 -1.10
CA LYS A 138 -13.87 -4.33 -0.51
C LYS A 138 -12.95 -3.30 0.12
N LEU A 139 -12.86 -2.10 -0.47
CA LEU A 139 -12.09 -1.02 0.12
C LEU A 139 -12.79 -0.46 1.36
N ASP A 140 -14.12 -0.35 1.34
CA ASP A 140 -14.90 0.11 2.50
C ASP A 140 -14.75 -0.85 3.69
N GLU A 141 -14.73 -2.17 3.44
CA GLU A 141 -14.47 -3.17 4.50
C GLU A 141 -13.08 -2.98 5.11
N ILE A 142 -12.05 -2.77 4.29
CA ILE A 142 -10.69 -2.50 4.77
C ILE A 142 -10.65 -1.23 5.61
N ILE A 143 -11.24 -0.13 5.12
CA ILE A 143 -11.30 1.15 5.84
C ILE A 143 -12.00 0.98 7.19
N ALA A 144 -13.11 0.27 7.24
CA ALA A 144 -13.84 0.02 8.47
C ALA A 144 -13.00 -0.74 9.50
N ASN A 145 -12.27 -1.77 9.05
CA ASN A 145 -11.37 -2.55 9.90
C ASN A 145 -10.18 -1.72 10.40
N GLN A 146 -9.56 -0.90 9.53
CA GLN A 146 -8.47 0.00 9.89
C GLN A 146 -8.91 1.03 10.95
N ARG A 147 -10.10 1.61 10.80
CA ARG A 147 -10.69 2.59 11.76
C ARG A 147 -10.87 2.00 13.15
N GLN A 148 -11.24 0.73 13.25
CA GLN A 148 -11.38 0.05 14.55
C GLN A 148 -10.05 -0.18 15.24
N TYR A 149 -8.96 -0.29 14.48
CA TYR A 149 -7.60 -0.58 14.96
C TYR A 149 -6.76 0.69 15.17
N SER A 150 -7.23 1.85 14.74
CA SER A 150 -6.45 3.09 14.79
C SER A 150 -5.97 3.40 16.22
N ASP A 151 -4.77 4.01 16.31
CA ASP A 151 -4.03 4.31 17.55
C ASP A 151 -4.75 5.16 18.61
N LYS A 152 -5.98 5.59 18.35
CA LYS A 152 -6.81 6.32 19.35
C LYS A 152 -6.95 5.59 20.69
N HIS A 153 -6.65 4.29 20.71
CA HIS A 153 -6.74 3.47 21.94
C HIS A 153 -5.39 2.95 22.43
N VAL A 154 -4.28 3.22 21.75
CA VAL A 154 -2.95 2.70 22.14
C VAL A 154 -2.58 3.17 23.54
N TYR A 155 -2.72 4.45 23.82
CA TYR A 155 -2.43 4.99 25.16
C TYR A 155 -3.30 4.34 26.23
N LYS A 156 -4.62 4.20 26.00
CA LYS A 156 -5.52 3.51 26.94
C LYS A 156 -5.17 2.03 27.13
N ASN A 157 -4.65 1.39 26.10
CA ASN A 157 -4.22 -0.02 26.19
C ASN A 157 -2.89 -0.14 26.94
N ILE A 158 -1.97 0.80 26.73
CA ILE A 158 -0.71 0.88 27.48
C ILE A 158 -1.01 1.11 28.97
N ASP A 159 -1.87 2.08 29.30
CA ASP A 159 -2.27 2.36 30.67
C ASP A 159 -2.85 1.11 31.34
N LYS A 160 -3.76 0.38 30.68
CA LYS A 160 -4.31 -0.88 31.21
C LYS A 160 -3.26 -1.96 31.45
N VAL A 161 -2.25 -2.05 30.57
CA VAL A 161 -1.16 -3.01 30.74
C VAL A 161 -0.26 -2.61 31.90
N LEU A 162 0.07 -1.31 32.01
CA LEU A 162 0.84 -0.78 33.13
C LEU A 162 0.13 -0.97 34.46
N ASP A 163 -1.17 -0.65 34.54
CA ASP A 163 -1.98 -0.86 35.74
C ASP A 163 -1.99 -2.33 36.17
N ARG A 164 -2.12 -3.25 35.22
CA ARG A 164 -2.06 -4.70 35.53
C ARG A 164 -0.70 -5.08 36.11
N ILE A 165 0.42 -4.67 35.50
CA ILE A 165 1.76 -4.97 35.96
C ILE A 165 2.03 -4.37 37.35
N LEU A 166 1.52 -3.17 37.62
CA LEU A 166 1.69 -2.51 38.92
C LEU A 166 0.86 -3.17 40.02
N ASN A 167 -0.35 -3.65 39.69
CA ASN A 167 -1.24 -4.31 40.65
C ASN A 167 -0.88 -5.78 40.93
N GLU A 168 -0.17 -6.46 40.02
CA GLU A 168 0.35 -7.82 40.22
C GLU A 168 1.59 -7.84 41.13
N LYS A 169 2.17 -6.71 41.51
CA LYS A 169 3.33 -6.59 42.42
C LYS A 169 2.97 -6.20 43.85
N ASN A 170 1.70 -6.07 44.15
CA ASN A 170 1.16 -5.86 45.50
C ASN A 170 0.32 -7.06 45.91
#